data_d87884082a407c97304866fd7f38c622
#
_entry.id   d87884082a407c97304866fd7f38c622
#
_cell.length_a   1.000
_cell.length_b   1.000
_cell.length_c   1.000
_cell.angle_alpha   90.00
_cell.angle_beta   90.00
_cell.angle_gamma   90.00
#
_symmetry.space_group_name_H-M   'P 1'
#
loop_
_entity.id
_entity.type
_entity.pdbx_description
1 polymer ?
#
loop_
_entity_poly.entity_id
_entity_poly.type
_entity_poly.pdbx_seq_one_letter_code
_entity_poly.pdbx_strand_id
1 'polypeptide(L)'
;MHLVRDADTVLLDTSVFYRFCDGQQLQALKLYLASRARISREVARELFVAPRDGVYRDFEAIRDPPWPKKTGHVPSQFRLDADRLMREARLVEARQLNIDLADVPAHKHAGEVTTVLMAQHLHADLVVIDDRFGRDLARARRVPRISTAQLCLQMVIDGSFSEEEGFSVFDLSTPPTAGRAEYESALRRARQAMGSDDD
;
A
#
# COMPACT_ATOMS: atom_id res chain seq x y z
N MET A 1 -2.34 16.58 -10.62
CA MET A 1 -1.28 15.86 -9.84
C MET A 1 -1.22 14.41 -10.31
N HIS A 2 -0.31 14.09 -11.24
CA HIS A 2 -0.19 12.74 -11.87
C HIS A 2 0.77 11.81 -11.11
N LEU A 3 0.78 11.85 -9.78
CA LEU A 3 1.78 11.17 -8.93
C LEU A 3 2.04 9.70 -9.26
N VAL A 4 1.01 8.95 -9.64
CA VAL A 4 1.17 7.50 -9.92
C VAL A 4 1.59 7.26 -11.36
N ARG A 5 1.09 8.04 -12.30
CA ARG A 5 1.38 7.87 -13.73
C ARG A 5 2.84 8.12 -14.04
N ASP A 6 3.43 9.15 -13.40
CA ASP A 6 4.80 9.59 -13.63
C ASP A 6 5.83 8.91 -12.72
N ALA A 7 5.36 8.07 -11.77
CA ALA A 7 6.23 7.35 -10.86
C ALA A 7 6.90 6.15 -11.55
N ASP A 8 8.22 6.07 -11.52
CA ASP A 8 9.01 4.96 -12.04
C ASP A 8 9.16 3.82 -11.02
N THR A 9 9.08 4.15 -9.73
CA THR A 9 9.21 3.18 -8.64
C THR A 9 8.12 3.41 -7.60
N VAL A 10 7.21 2.43 -7.47
CA VAL A 10 6.09 2.43 -6.53
C VAL A 10 6.24 1.26 -5.57
N LEU A 11 6.42 1.54 -4.28
CA LEU A 11 6.40 0.49 -3.25
C LEU A 11 4.98 0.28 -2.73
N LEU A 12 4.62 -1.00 -2.59
CA LEU A 12 3.30 -1.42 -2.15
C LEU A 12 3.39 -2.11 -0.80
N ASP A 13 2.49 -1.76 0.10
CA ASP A 13 2.26 -2.47 1.36
C ASP A 13 1.35 -3.68 1.15
N THR A 14 1.34 -4.61 2.10
CA THR A 14 0.53 -5.83 2.08
C THR A 14 -0.97 -5.56 1.95
N SER A 15 -1.46 -4.52 2.63
CA SER A 15 -2.87 -4.12 2.63
C SER A 15 -3.40 -3.82 1.22
N VAL A 16 -2.57 -3.25 0.35
CA VAL A 16 -2.92 -2.95 -1.04
C VAL A 16 -3.35 -4.21 -1.78
N PHE A 17 -2.56 -5.27 -1.66
CA PHE A 17 -2.85 -6.54 -2.34
C PHE A 17 -4.14 -7.16 -1.87
N TYR A 18 -4.40 -7.15 -0.55
CA TYR A 18 -5.65 -7.67 -0.01
C TYR A 18 -6.86 -6.90 -0.53
N ARG A 19 -6.80 -5.55 -0.57
CA ARG A 19 -7.90 -4.73 -1.10
C ARG A 19 -8.21 -5.02 -2.57
N PHE A 20 -7.15 -5.14 -3.38
CA PHE A 20 -7.33 -5.46 -4.80
C PHE A 20 -7.76 -6.92 -5.04
N CYS A 21 -7.37 -7.86 -4.19
CA CYS A 21 -7.88 -9.23 -4.23
C CYS A 21 -9.35 -9.29 -3.84
N ASP A 22 -9.74 -8.68 -2.72
CA ASP A 22 -11.12 -8.66 -2.24
C ASP A 22 -12.04 -7.97 -3.26
N GLY A 23 -11.55 -6.92 -3.92
CA GLY A 23 -12.24 -6.25 -5.04
C GLY A 23 -12.13 -6.99 -6.38
N GLN A 24 -11.48 -8.15 -6.45
CA GLN A 24 -11.25 -8.95 -7.67
C GLN A 24 -10.52 -8.18 -8.79
N GLN A 25 -9.64 -7.23 -8.41
CA GLN A 25 -8.96 -6.31 -9.33
C GLN A 25 -7.43 -6.43 -9.32
N LEU A 26 -6.89 -7.53 -8.78
CA LEU A 26 -5.44 -7.70 -8.65
C LEU A 26 -4.71 -7.71 -10.00
N GLN A 27 -5.33 -8.29 -11.04
CA GLN A 27 -4.76 -8.31 -12.38
C GLN A 27 -4.71 -6.91 -12.99
N ALA A 28 -5.71 -6.09 -12.76
CA ALA A 28 -5.72 -4.72 -13.25
C ALA A 28 -4.65 -3.85 -12.53
N LEU A 29 -4.45 -4.05 -11.21
CA LEU A 29 -3.32 -3.45 -10.49
C LEU A 29 -1.99 -3.84 -11.11
N LYS A 30 -1.81 -5.14 -11.44
CA LYS A 30 -0.60 -5.65 -12.09
C LYS A 30 -0.35 -4.98 -13.45
N LEU A 31 -1.38 -4.85 -14.27
CA LEU A 31 -1.29 -4.19 -15.58
C LEU A 31 -0.97 -2.69 -15.44
N TYR A 32 -1.64 -2.01 -14.52
CA TYR A 32 -1.47 -0.57 -14.31
C TYR A 32 -0.07 -0.21 -13.81
N LEU A 33 0.43 -0.90 -12.82
CA LEU A 33 1.77 -0.64 -12.26
C LEU A 33 2.90 -1.32 -13.04
N ALA A 34 2.62 -2.42 -13.70
CA ALA A 34 3.56 -3.18 -14.52
C ALA A 34 4.94 -3.38 -13.84
N SER A 35 6.02 -3.00 -14.50
CA SER A 35 7.39 -3.13 -13.99
C SER A 35 7.75 -2.13 -12.89
N ARG A 36 6.90 -1.16 -12.59
CA ARG A 36 7.13 -0.11 -11.59
C ARG A 36 6.91 -0.57 -10.17
N ALA A 37 6.05 -1.57 -9.96
CA ALA A 37 5.72 -2.09 -8.64
C ALA A 37 6.89 -2.79 -7.96
N ARG A 38 7.10 -2.47 -6.69
CA ARG A 38 8.08 -3.09 -5.79
C ARG A 38 7.42 -3.46 -4.48
N ILE A 39 7.94 -4.50 -3.83
CA ILE A 39 7.57 -4.86 -2.46
C ILE A 39 8.81 -5.12 -1.62
N SER A 40 8.73 -4.85 -0.33
CA SER A 40 9.75 -5.26 0.62
C SER A 40 9.77 -6.78 0.77
N ARG A 41 10.86 -7.31 1.35
CA ARG A 41 10.97 -8.73 1.65
C ARG A 41 9.90 -9.20 2.63
N GLU A 42 9.58 -8.38 3.62
CA GLU A 42 8.59 -8.66 4.65
C GLU A 42 7.18 -8.72 4.05
N VAL A 43 6.83 -7.77 3.20
CA VAL A 43 5.58 -7.81 2.42
C VAL A 43 5.53 -9.07 1.54
N ALA A 44 6.64 -9.43 0.86
CA ALA A 44 6.70 -10.65 0.08
C ALA A 44 6.51 -11.91 0.95
N ARG A 45 7.03 -11.91 2.19
CA ARG A 45 6.83 -13.00 3.13
C ARG A 45 5.36 -13.12 3.56
N GLU A 46 4.71 -12.01 3.89
CA GLU A 46 3.31 -11.98 4.26
C GLU A 46 2.41 -12.49 3.13
N LEU A 47 2.68 -12.10 1.89
CA LEU A 47 1.87 -12.49 0.74
C LEU A 47 2.10 -13.94 0.29
N PHE A 48 3.34 -14.43 0.32
CA PHE A 48 3.71 -15.68 -0.37
C PHE A 48 4.16 -16.82 0.56
N VAL A 49 4.53 -16.54 1.81
CA VAL A 49 5.05 -17.55 2.74
C VAL A 49 4.08 -17.80 3.90
N ALA A 50 3.42 -16.76 4.38
CA ALA A 50 2.45 -16.83 5.47
C ALA A 50 1.13 -16.14 5.07
N PRO A 51 0.48 -16.59 3.98
CA PRO A 51 -0.80 -16.01 3.59
C PRO A 51 -1.83 -16.23 4.69
N ARG A 52 -2.64 -15.23 4.96
CA ARG A 52 -3.79 -15.37 5.85
C ARG A 52 -4.74 -16.41 5.24
N ASP A 53 -4.95 -17.50 5.98
CA ASP A 53 -6.00 -18.51 5.81
C ASP A 53 -6.58 -18.70 4.40
N GLY A 54 -5.81 -19.31 3.50
CA GLY A 54 -6.32 -20.00 2.31
C GLY A 54 -7.15 -19.20 1.28
N VAL A 55 -7.36 -17.91 1.50
CA VAL A 55 -8.34 -17.09 0.79
C VAL A 55 -7.83 -16.56 -0.55
N TYR A 56 -6.52 -16.53 -0.79
CA TYR A 56 -5.97 -15.77 -1.92
C TYR A 56 -5.37 -16.66 -3.01
N ARG A 57 -6.21 -17.46 -3.69
CA ARG A 57 -5.83 -18.15 -4.95
C ARG A 57 -5.32 -17.16 -6.00
N ASP A 58 -5.80 -15.93 -5.96
CA ASP A 58 -5.43 -14.87 -6.91
C ASP A 58 -3.96 -14.43 -6.79
N PHE A 59 -3.31 -14.67 -5.64
CA PHE A 59 -1.87 -14.41 -5.52
C PHE A 59 -1.01 -15.36 -6.37
N GLU A 60 -1.52 -16.51 -6.76
CA GLU A 60 -0.84 -17.38 -7.72
C GLU A 60 -0.74 -16.71 -9.09
N ALA A 61 -1.74 -15.93 -9.50
CA ALA A 61 -1.74 -15.21 -10.78
C ALA A 61 -0.65 -14.14 -10.88
N ILE A 62 -0.14 -13.64 -9.76
CA ILE A 62 0.95 -12.66 -9.71
C ILE A 62 2.31 -13.29 -9.41
N ARG A 63 2.36 -14.59 -9.17
CA ARG A 63 3.58 -15.31 -8.81
C ARG A 63 4.40 -15.71 -10.05
N ASP A 64 3.73 -15.94 -11.17
CA ASP A 64 4.36 -16.35 -12.43
C ASP A 64 3.80 -15.52 -13.62
N PRO A 65 4.59 -14.65 -14.28
CA PRO A 65 5.93 -14.20 -13.88
C PRO A 65 5.91 -13.41 -12.56
N PRO A 66 7.00 -13.44 -11.76
CA PRO A 66 6.98 -12.84 -10.43
C PRO A 66 6.74 -11.34 -10.51
N TRP A 67 5.58 -10.94 -10.01
CA TRP A 67 5.17 -9.55 -9.86
C TRP A 67 4.53 -9.37 -8.48
N PRO A 68 4.76 -8.28 -7.80
CA PRO A 68 5.70 -7.20 -8.07
C PRO A 68 7.16 -7.62 -7.84
N LYS A 69 8.11 -6.82 -8.31
CA LYS A 69 9.54 -7.08 -8.09
C LYS A 69 9.88 -6.94 -6.61
N LYS A 70 10.48 -7.97 -6.03
CA LYS A 70 10.97 -7.93 -4.65
C LYS A 70 12.20 -7.04 -4.55
N THR A 71 12.22 -6.16 -3.55
CA THR A 71 13.45 -5.45 -3.16
C THR A 71 14.35 -6.38 -2.35
N GLY A 72 15.61 -5.99 -2.18
CA GLY A 72 16.54 -6.68 -1.30
C GLY A 72 16.15 -6.55 0.19
N HIS A 73 17.07 -6.96 1.05
CA HIS A 73 16.96 -6.70 2.49
C HIS A 73 17.06 -5.20 2.79
N VAL A 74 16.45 -4.78 3.86
CA VAL A 74 16.72 -3.46 4.44
C VAL A 74 18.24 -3.32 4.65
N PRO A 75 18.88 -2.30 4.08
CA PRO A 75 20.31 -2.10 4.18
C PRO A 75 20.78 -2.06 5.64
N SER A 76 22.01 -2.52 5.89
CA SER A 76 22.56 -2.61 7.26
C SER A 76 22.48 -1.28 8.03
N GLN A 77 22.66 -0.17 7.34
CA GLN A 77 22.55 1.18 7.92
C GLN A 77 21.18 1.52 8.49
N PHE A 78 20.11 0.86 8.02
CA PHE A 78 18.75 1.06 8.51
C PHE A 78 18.27 -0.01 9.50
N ARG A 79 19.06 -1.06 9.79
CA ARG A 79 18.62 -2.17 10.65
C ARG A 79 18.25 -1.71 12.06
N LEU A 80 19.11 -0.94 12.71
CA LEU A 80 18.83 -0.42 14.05
C LEU A 80 17.60 0.49 14.06
N ASP A 81 17.43 1.26 13.00
CA ASP A 81 16.27 2.12 12.82
C ASP A 81 14.99 1.31 12.61
N ALA A 82 15.04 0.25 11.80
CA ALA A 82 13.93 -0.67 11.61
C ALA A 82 13.51 -1.34 12.91
N ASP A 83 14.46 -1.88 13.67
CA ASP A 83 14.19 -2.54 14.96
C ASP A 83 13.56 -1.56 15.96
N ARG A 84 14.08 -0.33 16.04
CA ARG A 84 13.52 0.72 16.89
C ARG A 84 12.09 1.06 16.47
N LEU A 85 11.85 1.32 15.20
CA LEU A 85 10.53 1.71 14.66
C LEU A 85 9.50 0.60 14.86
N MET A 86 9.86 -0.66 14.61
CA MET A 86 8.97 -1.79 14.88
C MET A 86 8.63 -1.90 16.36
N ARG A 87 9.60 -1.69 17.25
CA ARG A 87 9.35 -1.68 18.69
C ARG A 87 8.44 -0.54 19.11
N GLU A 88 8.66 0.67 18.59
CA GLU A 88 7.81 1.84 18.85
C GLU A 88 6.36 1.60 18.37
N ALA A 89 6.17 1.06 17.17
CA ALA A 89 4.85 0.71 16.62
C ALA A 89 4.11 -0.30 17.51
N ARG A 90 4.80 -1.38 17.91
CA ARG A 90 4.24 -2.38 18.82
C ARG A 90 3.87 -1.82 20.20
N LEU A 91 4.66 -0.88 20.73
CA LEU A 91 4.33 -0.20 21.99
C LEU A 91 3.07 0.66 21.86
N VAL A 92 2.88 1.34 20.72
CA VAL A 92 1.66 2.11 20.45
C VAL A 92 0.45 1.17 20.39
N GLU A 93 0.55 0.07 19.66
CA GLU A 93 -0.52 -0.92 19.54
C GLU A 93 -0.86 -1.58 20.87
N ALA A 94 0.14 -2.01 21.64
CA ALA A 94 -0.07 -2.57 22.98
C ALA A 94 -0.86 -1.63 23.89
N ARG A 95 -0.53 -0.34 23.86
CA ARG A 95 -1.27 0.70 24.61
C ARG A 95 -2.71 0.88 24.13
N GLN A 96 -2.91 0.89 22.80
CA GLN A 96 -4.26 1.05 22.21
C GLN A 96 -5.17 -0.13 22.54
N LEU A 97 -4.61 -1.34 22.55
CA LEU A 97 -5.35 -2.57 22.85
C LEU A 97 -5.40 -2.89 24.37
N ASN A 98 -4.68 -2.13 25.19
CA ASN A 98 -4.53 -2.36 26.63
C ASN A 98 -4.05 -3.79 26.95
N ILE A 99 -3.02 -4.26 26.22
CA ILE A 99 -2.36 -5.56 26.39
C ILE A 99 -0.87 -5.38 26.66
N ASP A 100 -0.18 -6.46 27.09
CA ASP A 100 1.26 -6.44 27.27
C ASP A 100 1.98 -6.35 25.90
N LEU A 101 3.13 -5.69 25.86
CA LEU A 101 3.97 -5.66 24.66
C LEU A 101 4.40 -7.07 24.23
N ALA A 102 4.54 -8.00 25.16
CA ALA A 102 4.89 -9.38 24.89
C ALA A 102 3.81 -10.10 24.07
N ASP A 103 2.54 -9.67 24.19
CA ASP A 103 1.41 -10.25 23.47
C ASP A 103 1.28 -9.70 22.04
N VAL A 104 1.97 -8.60 21.71
CA VAL A 104 2.02 -8.09 20.34
C VAL A 104 3.08 -8.86 19.54
N PRO A 105 2.71 -9.53 18.43
CA PRO A 105 3.66 -10.33 17.65
C PRO A 105 4.90 -9.54 17.25
N ALA A 106 6.08 -10.17 17.35
CA ALA A 106 7.37 -9.50 17.08
C ALA A 106 7.50 -8.93 15.67
N HIS A 107 6.82 -9.55 14.69
CA HIS A 107 6.82 -9.14 13.28
C HIS A 107 5.72 -8.12 12.93
N LYS A 108 4.88 -7.75 13.89
CA LYS A 108 3.82 -6.77 13.67
C LYS A 108 4.42 -5.44 13.21
N HIS A 109 3.83 -4.83 12.21
CA HIS A 109 4.30 -3.62 11.52
C HIS A 109 5.63 -3.78 10.74
N ALA A 110 6.13 -4.99 10.56
CA ALA A 110 7.37 -5.19 9.80
C ALA A 110 7.19 -4.82 8.32
N GLY A 111 6.04 -5.12 7.73
CA GLY A 111 5.70 -4.75 6.35
C GLY A 111 5.76 -3.25 6.14
N GLU A 112 5.04 -2.48 6.96
CA GLU A 112 4.94 -1.02 6.87
C GLU A 112 6.31 -0.35 7.07
N VAL A 113 7.04 -0.74 8.14
CA VAL A 113 8.36 -0.16 8.44
C VAL A 113 9.34 -0.42 7.31
N THR A 114 9.43 -1.67 6.85
CA THR A 114 10.40 -2.03 5.80
C THR A 114 10.02 -1.43 4.45
N THR A 115 8.74 -1.29 4.14
CA THR A 115 8.26 -0.62 2.92
C THR A 115 8.71 0.84 2.89
N VAL A 116 8.53 1.59 3.99
CA VAL A 116 8.93 2.99 4.04
C VAL A 116 10.45 3.16 4.02
N LEU A 117 11.21 2.33 4.77
CA LEU A 117 12.68 2.40 4.76
C LEU A 117 13.28 2.00 3.41
N MET A 118 12.69 1.01 2.74
CA MET A 118 13.12 0.63 1.39
C MET A 118 12.78 1.72 0.37
N ALA A 119 11.62 2.38 0.50
CA ALA A 119 11.27 3.51 -0.35
C ALA A 119 12.27 4.65 -0.20
N GLN A 120 12.66 4.97 1.02
CA GLN A 120 13.70 5.97 1.30
C GLN A 120 15.05 5.58 0.68
N HIS A 121 15.45 4.31 0.83
CA HIS A 121 16.73 3.81 0.29
C HIS A 121 16.78 3.80 -1.23
N LEU A 122 15.68 3.41 -1.87
CA LEU A 122 15.59 3.32 -3.32
C LEU A 122 15.23 4.65 -3.98
N HIS A 123 15.03 5.72 -3.20
CA HIS A 123 14.49 6.98 -3.68
C HIS A 123 13.21 6.79 -4.48
N ALA A 124 12.33 5.93 -3.97
CA ALA A 124 11.08 5.62 -4.64
C ALA A 124 10.21 6.86 -4.77
N ASP A 125 9.55 6.98 -5.91
CA ASP A 125 8.69 8.13 -6.21
C ASP A 125 7.42 8.09 -5.36
N LEU A 126 6.97 6.88 -4.97
CA LEU A 126 5.70 6.73 -4.28
C LEU A 126 5.66 5.46 -3.42
N VAL A 127 4.95 5.57 -2.28
CA VAL A 127 4.51 4.43 -1.47
C VAL A 127 2.99 4.40 -1.43
N VAL A 128 2.40 3.22 -1.61
CA VAL A 128 0.96 2.99 -1.38
C VAL A 128 0.80 2.25 -0.05
N ILE A 129 0.17 2.89 0.91
CA ILE A 129 0.07 2.39 2.28
C ILE A 129 -1.18 2.90 2.99
N ASP A 130 -1.97 2.00 3.58
CA ASP A 130 -3.24 2.32 4.23
C ASP A 130 -3.13 2.51 5.73
N ASP A 131 -2.22 1.78 6.37
CA ASP A 131 -2.03 1.85 7.81
C ASP A 131 -1.63 3.25 8.28
N ARG A 132 -2.23 3.69 9.39
CA ARG A 132 -1.97 5.03 9.94
C ARG A 132 -0.52 5.21 10.36
N PHE A 133 0.05 4.20 11.05
CA PHE A 133 1.44 4.25 11.49
C PHE A 133 2.39 4.34 10.29
N GLY A 134 2.17 3.51 9.26
CA GLY A 134 2.95 3.53 8.03
C GLY A 134 2.87 4.87 7.29
N ARG A 135 1.67 5.47 7.21
CA ARG A 135 1.50 6.81 6.62
C ARG A 135 2.21 7.91 7.39
N ASP A 136 2.15 7.87 8.74
CA ASP A 136 2.83 8.85 9.59
C ASP A 136 4.35 8.69 9.52
N LEU A 137 4.84 7.44 9.45
CA LEU A 137 6.26 7.14 9.23
C LEU A 137 6.74 7.66 7.86
N ALA A 138 5.99 7.40 6.78
CA ALA A 138 6.32 7.91 5.45
C ALA A 138 6.38 9.44 5.43
N ARG A 139 5.44 10.12 6.14
CA ARG A 139 5.46 11.57 6.31
C ARG A 139 6.74 12.03 7.03
N ALA A 140 7.07 11.42 8.16
CA ALA A 140 8.25 11.77 8.95
C ALA A 140 9.56 11.57 8.16
N ARG A 141 9.56 10.59 7.24
CA ARG A 141 10.69 10.28 6.35
C ARG A 141 10.67 11.06 5.03
N ARG A 142 9.68 11.93 4.82
CA ARG A 142 9.50 12.69 3.57
C ARG A 142 9.38 11.81 2.33
N VAL A 143 8.82 10.61 2.49
CA VAL A 143 8.50 9.69 1.39
C VAL A 143 7.12 10.05 0.84
N PRO A 144 6.97 10.33 -0.47
CA PRO A 144 5.67 10.56 -1.09
C PRO A 144 4.77 9.32 -0.90
N ARG A 145 3.52 9.55 -0.55
CA ARG A 145 2.59 8.46 -0.24
C ARG A 145 1.16 8.76 -0.65
N ILE A 146 0.44 7.69 -0.96
CA ILE A 146 -1.00 7.67 -1.17
C ILE A 146 -1.62 6.46 -0.46
N SER A 147 -2.93 6.47 -0.28
CA SER A 147 -3.70 5.29 0.16
C SER A 147 -4.12 4.44 -1.05
N THR A 148 -4.56 3.20 -0.78
CA THR A 148 -5.17 2.34 -1.80
C THR A 148 -6.40 3.01 -2.43
N ALA A 149 -7.23 3.69 -1.64
CA ALA A 149 -8.35 4.45 -2.15
C ALA A 149 -7.92 5.54 -3.16
N GLN A 150 -6.85 6.28 -2.86
CA GLN A 150 -6.32 7.29 -3.77
C GLN A 150 -5.71 6.69 -5.04
N LEU A 151 -5.01 5.55 -4.93
CA LEU A 151 -4.52 4.80 -6.08
C LEU A 151 -5.68 4.38 -6.99
N CYS A 152 -6.74 3.85 -6.42
CA CYS A 152 -7.93 3.42 -7.12
C CYS A 152 -8.60 4.58 -7.89
N LEU A 153 -8.79 5.74 -7.24
CA LEU A 153 -9.31 6.94 -7.90
C LEU A 153 -8.42 7.37 -9.08
N GLN A 154 -7.10 7.29 -8.91
CA GLN A 154 -6.16 7.61 -10.00
C GLN A 154 -6.31 6.65 -11.18
N MET A 155 -6.46 5.35 -10.93
CA MET A 155 -6.68 4.35 -11.98
C MET A 155 -7.98 4.58 -12.77
N VAL A 156 -9.05 5.06 -12.10
CA VAL A 156 -10.30 5.46 -12.76
C VAL A 156 -10.10 6.71 -13.63
N ILE A 157 -9.40 7.71 -13.11
CA ILE A 157 -9.15 8.96 -13.84
C ILE A 157 -8.28 8.72 -15.09
N ASP A 158 -7.28 7.83 -14.96
CA ASP A 158 -6.40 7.44 -16.06
C ASP A 158 -7.08 6.49 -17.07
N GLY A 159 -8.34 6.10 -16.84
CA GLY A 159 -9.09 5.19 -17.69
C GLY A 159 -8.67 3.73 -17.61
N SER A 160 -7.86 3.36 -16.62
CA SER A 160 -7.42 1.98 -16.37
C SER A 160 -8.47 1.17 -15.61
N PHE A 161 -9.40 1.84 -14.93
CA PHE A 161 -10.57 1.29 -14.27
C PHE A 161 -11.83 1.96 -14.77
N SER A 162 -12.91 1.19 -14.86
CA SER A 162 -14.26 1.74 -14.86
C SER A 162 -14.61 2.29 -13.47
N GLU A 163 -15.64 3.12 -13.37
CA GLU A 163 -16.11 3.63 -12.06
C GLU A 163 -16.59 2.51 -11.13
N GLU A 164 -17.14 1.42 -11.68
CA GLU A 164 -17.60 0.27 -10.89
C GLU A 164 -16.41 -0.54 -10.31
N GLU A 165 -15.40 -0.81 -11.12
CA GLU A 165 -14.17 -1.45 -10.66
C GLU A 165 -13.47 -0.60 -9.60
N GLY A 166 -13.41 0.71 -9.83
CA GLY A 166 -12.88 1.66 -8.86
C GLY A 166 -13.65 1.66 -7.55
N PHE A 167 -14.97 1.63 -7.60
CA PHE A 167 -15.81 1.58 -6.42
C PHE A 167 -15.57 0.30 -5.60
N SER A 168 -15.45 -0.86 -6.25
CA SER A 168 -15.27 -2.15 -5.57
C SER A 168 -14.02 -2.16 -4.66
N VAL A 169 -12.91 -1.57 -5.10
CA VAL A 169 -11.67 -1.47 -4.32
C VAL A 169 -11.73 -0.32 -3.30
N PHE A 170 -12.33 0.82 -3.68
CA PHE A 170 -12.44 2.00 -2.82
C PHE A 170 -13.25 1.69 -1.56
N ASP A 171 -14.40 1.04 -1.69
CA ASP A 171 -15.28 0.70 -0.57
C ASP A 171 -14.60 -0.21 0.45
N LEU A 172 -13.75 -1.12 -0.02
CA LEU A 172 -12.92 -1.97 0.83
C LEU A 172 -11.75 -1.24 1.51
N SER A 173 -11.33 -0.10 0.95
CA SER A 173 -10.16 0.68 1.40
C SER A 173 -10.52 1.83 2.34
N THR A 174 -11.80 2.11 2.52
CA THR A 174 -12.34 3.16 3.38
C THR A 174 -13.12 2.55 4.54
N PRO A 175 -13.40 3.29 5.62
CA PRO A 175 -14.28 2.80 6.67
C PRO A 175 -15.64 2.36 6.12
N PRO A 176 -16.31 1.34 6.71
CA PRO A 176 -17.56 0.76 6.19
C PRO A 176 -18.73 1.72 5.97
N THR A 177 -18.60 2.97 6.40
CA THR A 177 -19.60 4.05 6.26
C THR A 177 -19.44 4.88 4.99
N ALA A 178 -18.39 4.64 4.21
CA ALA A 178 -18.03 5.50 3.08
C ALA A 178 -19.01 5.42 1.90
N GLY A 179 -19.52 4.29 1.53
CA GLY A 179 -20.53 4.11 0.52
C GLY A 179 -20.30 4.81 -0.83
N ARG A 180 -21.25 4.62 -1.76
CA ARG A 180 -21.16 5.13 -3.14
C ARG A 180 -21.08 6.66 -3.24
N ALA A 181 -21.82 7.37 -2.40
CA ALA A 181 -21.83 8.84 -2.43
C ALA A 181 -20.47 9.46 -2.05
N GLU A 182 -19.76 8.85 -1.10
CA GLU A 182 -18.42 9.30 -0.72
C GLU A 182 -17.41 9.02 -1.84
N TYR A 183 -17.49 7.85 -2.46
CA TYR A 183 -16.68 7.52 -3.64
C TYR A 183 -16.86 8.55 -4.77
N GLU A 184 -18.10 8.82 -5.17
CA GLU A 184 -18.41 9.79 -6.23
C GLU A 184 -17.93 11.20 -5.87
N SER A 185 -18.07 11.59 -4.60
CA SER A 185 -17.54 12.87 -4.11
C SER A 185 -16.02 12.91 -4.17
N ALA A 186 -15.34 11.84 -3.76
CA ALA A 186 -13.89 11.73 -3.84
C ALA A 186 -13.39 11.76 -5.30
N LEU A 187 -14.08 11.06 -6.19
CA LEU A 187 -13.76 11.04 -7.62
C LEU A 187 -13.92 12.41 -8.28
N ARG A 188 -15.00 13.14 -7.97
CA ARG A 188 -15.19 14.52 -8.45
C ARG A 188 -14.06 15.44 -7.97
N ARG A 189 -13.69 15.40 -6.68
CA ARG A 189 -12.57 16.20 -6.15
C ARG A 189 -11.25 15.85 -6.81
N ALA A 190 -10.99 14.58 -7.04
CA ALA A 190 -9.76 14.12 -7.68
C ALA A 190 -9.67 14.61 -9.13
N ARG A 191 -10.77 14.52 -9.91
CA ARG A 191 -10.85 15.06 -11.27
C ARG A 191 -10.64 16.58 -11.33
N GLN A 192 -11.24 17.32 -10.38
CA GLN A 192 -11.06 18.77 -10.29
C GLN A 192 -9.61 19.16 -9.99
N ALA A 193 -8.96 18.45 -9.08
CA ALA A 193 -7.55 18.70 -8.74
C ALA A 193 -6.60 18.44 -9.91
N MET A 194 -6.95 17.53 -10.82
CA MET A 194 -6.15 17.25 -12.02
C MET A 194 -6.40 18.19 -13.17
N GLY A 195 -7.65 18.68 -13.33
CA GLY A 195 -7.98 19.64 -14.38
C GLY A 195 -7.54 21.08 -14.10
N SER A 196 -7.08 21.39 -12.88
CA SER A 196 -6.55 22.70 -12.52
C SER A 196 -5.03 22.85 -12.78
N ASP A 197 -4.34 21.80 -13.18
CA ASP A 197 -2.91 21.84 -13.50
C ASP A 197 -2.64 22.06 -15.04
N ASP A 198 -3.71 22.15 -15.87
CA ASP A 198 -3.60 22.33 -17.33
C ASP A 198 -3.82 23.79 -17.81
N ASP A 199 -3.94 24.76 -16.91
CA ASP A 199 -3.96 26.20 -17.19
C ASP A 199 -2.64 26.87 -16.71
#